data_f41dd8d3fd1e1b7b54f1fd4c11121755
#
_entry.id   f41dd8d3fd1e1b7b54f1fd4c11121755
#
_cell.length_a   1.000
_cell.length_b   1.000
_cell.length_c   1.000
_cell.angle_alpha   90.00
_cell.angle_beta   90.00
_cell.angle_gamma   90.00
#
_symmetry.space_group_name_H-M   'P 1'
#
loop_
_entity.id
_entity.type
_entity.pdbx_description
1 polymer ?
#
loop_
_entity_poly.entity_id
_entity_poly.type
_entity_poly.pdbx_seq_one_letter_code
_entity_poly.pdbx_strand_id
1 'polypeptide(L)'
;MLLIRNKKSIIAERFTRMKQKILSNAFIIDRVNRYDIHGKRLFELGDKFYFEDLGIRNHIIGGNRRFDIEKVMENAVYIHLCRMGYKVYVGQIYKAEIDFVAEKADSVAYVQVTYLLASEETVEREFGNLKLIKDSHPKYVISMDRLYSRTNIDGIKHIHLRDFLKSTTLV
;
A
#
# COMPACT_ATOMS: atom_id res chain seq x y z
N MET A 1 -28.89 12.27 24.66
CA MET A 1 -27.62 11.53 24.78
C MET A 1 -26.94 11.22 23.41
N LEU A 2 -27.67 10.99 22.33
CA LEU A 2 -27.15 10.75 20.96
C LEU A 2 -26.44 11.98 20.35
N LEU A 3 -26.94 13.21 20.57
CA LEU A 3 -26.38 14.44 19.98
C LEU A 3 -24.98 14.81 20.52
N ILE A 4 -24.66 14.45 21.76
CA ILE A 4 -23.35 14.77 22.35
C ILE A 4 -22.26 13.80 21.87
N ARG A 5 -22.62 12.55 21.59
CA ARG A 5 -21.70 11.55 21.01
C ARG A 5 -21.27 11.95 19.60
N ASN A 6 -22.18 12.51 18.81
CA ASN A 6 -21.90 12.94 17.43
C ASN A 6 -20.96 14.17 17.37
N LYS A 7 -21.11 15.15 18.28
CA LYS A 7 -20.22 16.33 18.35
C LYS A 7 -18.79 15.96 18.74
N LYS A 8 -18.57 15.06 19.71
CA LYS A 8 -17.23 14.60 20.10
C LYS A 8 -16.55 13.84 18.97
N SER A 9 -17.26 13.03 18.21
CA SER A 9 -16.75 12.32 17.01
C SER A 9 -16.31 13.31 15.94
N ILE A 10 -17.14 14.31 15.62
CA ILE A 10 -16.84 15.33 14.60
C ILE A 10 -15.62 16.18 14.99
N ILE A 11 -15.49 16.54 16.26
CA ILE A 11 -14.33 17.30 16.75
C ILE A 11 -13.06 16.44 16.67
N ALA A 12 -13.12 15.17 17.07
CA ALA A 12 -11.98 14.24 16.97
C ALA A 12 -11.54 14.03 15.51
N GLU A 13 -12.47 13.86 14.56
CA GLU A 13 -12.17 13.75 13.14
C GLU A 13 -11.53 15.02 12.59
N ARG A 14 -12.05 16.20 12.91
CA ARG A 14 -11.46 17.48 12.49
C ARG A 14 -10.04 17.65 13.02
N PHE A 15 -9.81 17.27 14.27
CA PHE A 15 -8.49 17.34 14.89
C PHE A 15 -7.49 16.37 14.24
N THR A 16 -7.95 15.16 13.91
CA THR A 16 -7.15 14.17 13.17
C THR A 16 -6.80 14.66 11.78
N ARG A 17 -7.76 15.19 11.01
CA ARG A 17 -7.52 15.76 9.67
C ARG A 17 -6.56 16.95 9.72
N MET A 18 -6.67 17.80 10.74
CA MET A 18 -5.75 18.93 10.93
C MET A 18 -4.32 18.45 11.18
N LYS A 19 -4.13 17.45 12.06
CA LYS A 19 -2.81 16.84 12.32
C LYS A 19 -2.23 16.22 11.04
N GLN A 20 -3.02 15.47 10.30
CA GLN A 20 -2.60 14.86 9.03
C GLN A 20 -2.15 15.92 8.04
N LYS A 21 -2.91 17.03 7.90
CA LYS A 21 -2.54 18.14 7.02
C LYS A 21 -1.22 18.81 7.42
N ILE A 22 -0.99 19.01 8.73
CA ILE A 22 0.27 19.58 9.24
C ILE A 22 1.44 18.66 8.92
N LEU A 23 1.31 17.35 9.18
CA LEU A 23 2.36 16.38 8.92
C LEU A 23 2.65 16.23 7.42
N SER A 24 1.62 16.28 6.56
CA SER A 24 1.81 16.26 5.10
C SER A 24 2.49 17.54 4.60
N ASN A 25 2.10 18.72 5.10
CA ASN A 25 2.75 19.98 4.72
C ASN A 25 4.21 20.04 5.20
N ALA A 26 4.56 19.31 6.25
CA ALA A 26 5.92 19.18 6.76
C ALA A 26 6.73 18.07 6.07
N PHE A 27 6.18 17.42 5.03
CA PHE A 27 6.81 16.28 4.33
C PHE A 27 7.21 15.13 5.27
N ILE A 28 6.42 14.90 6.31
CA ILE A 28 6.62 13.77 7.23
C ILE A 28 5.82 12.55 6.78
N ILE A 29 4.61 12.81 6.24
CA ILE A 29 3.73 11.80 5.68
C ILE A 29 3.18 12.23 4.33
N ASP A 30 3.01 11.27 3.45
CA ASP A 30 2.30 11.42 2.18
C ASP A 30 0.87 10.96 2.30
N ARG A 31 -0.04 11.73 1.70
CA ARG A 31 -1.43 11.34 1.51
C ARG A 31 -1.59 10.62 0.17
N VAL A 32 -1.96 9.36 0.22
CA VAL A 32 -2.15 8.51 -0.95
C VAL A 32 -3.62 8.23 -1.17
N ASN A 33 -4.12 8.71 -2.30
CA ASN A 33 -5.53 8.57 -2.66
C ASN A 33 -5.88 7.13 -3.02
N ARG A 34 -7.14 6.76 -2.82
CA ARG A 34 -7.69 5.51 -3.32
C ARG A 34 -8.09 5.63 -4.79
N TYR A 35 -7.83 4.56 -5.53
CA TYR A 35 -8.14 4.42 -6.94
C TYR A 35 -9.06 3.23 -7.17
N ASP A 36 -10.23 3.48 -7.75
CA ASP A 36 -11.14 2.45 -8.23
C ASP A 36 -10.60 1.85 -9.53
N ILE A 37 -10.05 0.64 -9.44
CA ILE A 37 -9.43 -0.04 -10.58
C ILE A 37 -10.47 -0.36 -11.66
N HIS A 38 -11.69 -0.73 -11.27
CA HIS A 38 -12.76 -1.03 -12.21
C HIS A 38 -13.35 0.23 -12.84
N GLY A 39 -13.66 1.25 -12.01
CA GLY A 39 -14.25 2.53 -12.46
C GLY A 39 -13.23 3.52 -13.01
N LYS A 40 -11.92 3.23 -12.95
CA LYS A 40 -10.81 4.10 -13.40
C LYS A 40 -10.92 5.54 -12.90
N ARG A 41 -11.21 5.70 -11.61
CA ARG A 41 -11.39 7.01 -10.97
C ARG A 41 -10.83 7.05 -9.54
N LEU A 42 -10.50 8.24 -9.08
CA LEU A 42 -10.12 8.45 -7.70
C LEU A 42 -11.35 8.50 -6.79
N PHE A 43 -11.22 7.94 -5.59
CA PHE A 43 -12.20 8.13 -4.53
C PHE A 43 -11.95 9.46 -3.82
N GLU A 44 -13.03 10.10 -3.36
CA GLU A 44 -12.95 11.34 -2.58
C GLU A 44 -12.54 11.11 -1.12
N LEU A 45 -12.73 9.89 -0.61
CA LEU A 45 -12.52 9.52 0.80
C LEU A 45 -11.74 8.21 0.91
N GLY A 46 -11.16 8.01 2.08
CA GLY A 46 -10.52 6.74 2.43
C GLY A 46 -9.03 6.66 2.08
N ASP A 47 -8.34 7.81 2.02
CA ASP A 47 -6.91 7.86 1.77
C ASP A 47 -6.10 7.11 2.82
N LYS A 48 -4.97 6.54 2.40
CA LYS A 48 -3.92 6.07 3.30
C LYS A 48 -2.84 7.12 3.47
N PHE A 49 -2.07 6.98 4.54
CA PHE A 49 -0.95 7.86 4.83
C PHE A 49 0.31 7.02 5.03
N TYR A 50 1.36 7.36 4.30
CA TYR A 50 2.66 6.73 4.41
C TYR A 50 3.70 7.72 4.89
N PHE A 51 4.65 7.27 5.69
CA PHE A 51 5.76 8.10 6.13
C PHE A 51 6.81 8.20 5.03
N GLU A 52 7.39 9.38 4.87
CA GLU A 52 8.53 9.63 3.98
C GLU A 52 9.83 8.97 4.50
N ASP A 53 9.92 8.74 5.80
CA ASP A 53 11.06 8.13 6.46
C ASP A 53 10.63 7.11 7.51
N LEU A 54 11.19 5.89 7.41
CA LEU A 54 10.88 4.80 8.33
C LEU A 54 11.48 4.99 9.72
N GLY A 55 12.57 5.72 9.85
CA GLY A 55 13.17 6.07 11.14
C GLY A 55 12.26 7.02 11.92
N ILE A 56 11.76 8.06 11.26
CA ILE A 56 10.77 9.00 11.83
C ILE A 56 9.49 8.23 12.19
N ARG A 57 8.98 7.38 11.29
CA ARG A 57 7.82 6.52 11.56
C ARG A 57 8.00 5.72 12.86
N ASN A 58 9.12 5.01 12.98
CA ASN A 58 9.39 4.16 14.13
C ASN A 58 9.55 4.96 15.44
N HIS A 59 10.08 6.17 15.35
CA HIS A 59 10.19 7.07 16.50
C HIS A 59 8.82 7.57 16.97
N ILE A 60 7.96 8.00 16.04
CA ILE A 60 6.65 8.57 16.35
C ILE A 60 5.65 7.51 16.83
N ILE A 61 5.60 6.36 16.14
CA ILE A 61 4.61 5.31 16.44
C ILE A 61 5.02 4.50 17.68
N GLY A 62 6.32 4.44 18.01
CA GLY A 62 6.83 3.63 19.12
C GLY A 62 6.76 2.14 18.78
N GLY A 63 7.89 1.44 18.70
CA GLY A 63 7.84 0.18 17.98
C GLY A 63 7.71 -1.08 18.81
N ASN A 64 6.57 -1.73 18.83
CA ASN A 64 6.56 -3.18 18.94
C ASN A 64 6.64 -3.77 17.51
N ARG A 65 7.88 -3.88 16.99
CA ARG A 65 8.20 -4.25 15.60
C ARG A 65 7.59 -5.59 15.14
N ARG A 66 7.23 -6.47 16.07
CA ARG A 66 6.69 -7.80 15.76
C ARG A 66 5.26 -7.77 15.20
N PHE A 67 4.46 -6.80 15.61
CA PHE A 67 3.04 -6.69 15.21
C PHE A 67 2.81 -5.70 14.06
N ASP A 68 3.87 -5.04 13.58
CA ASP A 68 3.75 -3.96 12.61
C ASP A 68 4.62 -4.16 11.35
N ILE A 69 5.20 -5.35 11.21
CA ILE A 69 6.16 -5.66 10.12
C ILE A 69 5.53 -5.46 8.73
N GLU A 70 4.29 -5.87 8.54
CA GLU A 70 3.60 -5.71 7.25
C GLU A 70 3.43 -4.24 6.88
N LYS A 71 3.04 -3.40 7.83
CA LYS A 71 2.91 -1.96 7.60
C LYS A 71 4.24 -1.27 7.36
N VAL A 72 5.32 -1.74 8.01
CA VAL A 72 6.68 -1.25 7.72
C VAL A 72 7.10 -1.63 6.32
N MET A 73 6.82 -2.86 5.90
CA MET A 73 7.12 -3.34 4.54
C MET A 73 6.30 -2.59 3.49
N GLU A 74 5.01 -2.43 3.71
CA GLU A 74 4.12 -1.65 2.84
C GLU A 74 4.65 -0.22 2.66
N ASN A 75 5.03 0.44 3.76
CA ASN A 75 5.62 1.78 3.72
C ASN A 75 6.98 1.81 2.98
N ALA A 76 7.84 0.79 3.17
CA ALA A 76 9.11 0.69 2.45
C ALA A 76 8.91 0.52 0.94
N VAL A 77 7.93 -0.30 0.54
CA VAL A 77 7.56 -0.49 -0.86
C VAL A 77 7.02 0.80 -1.45
N TYR A 78 6.15 1.52 -0.73
CA TYR A 78 5.65 2.83 -1.12
C TYR A 78 6.78 3.81 -1.44
N ILE A 79 7.70 4.02 -0.48
CA ILE A 79 8.84 4.94 -0.65
C ILE A 79 9.66 4.54 -1.89
N HIS A 80 9.91 3.24 -2.07
CA HIS A 80 10.72 2.76 -3.18
C HIS A 80 10.04 2.95 -4.53
N LEU A 81 8.73 2.70 -4.63
CA LEU A 81 7.94 3.01 -5.84
C LEU A 81 8.01 4.50 -6.20
N CYS A 82 7.85 5.39 -5.21
CA CYS A 82 7.99 6.83 -5.42
C CYS A 82 9.40 7.20 -5.90
N ARG A 83 10.46 6.60 -5.32
CA ARG A 83 11.87 6.81 -5.74
C ARG A 83 12.15 6.33 -7.16
N MET A 84 11.46 5.28 -7.61
CA MET A 84 11.51 4.84 -9.00
C MET A 84 10.73 5.76 -9.97
N GLY A 85 10.07 6.79 -9.45
CA GLY A 85 9.30 7.78 -10.21
C GLY A 85 7.88 7.36 -10.56
N TYR A 86 7.32 6.40 -9.82
CA TYR A 86 5.90 6.05 -9.94
C TYR A 86 5.03 7.00 -9.15
N LYS A 87 3.88 7.36 -9.72
CA LYS A 87 2.76 7.91 -8.98
C LYS A 87 1.97 6.76 -8.39
N VAL A 88 1.78 6.79 -7.07
CA VAL A 88 1.26 5.64 -6.33
C VAL A 88 -0.13 5.94 -5.77
N TYR A 89 -1.02 4.97 -5.87
CA TYR A 89 -2.35 5.01 -5.30
C TYR A 89 -2.61 3.72 -4.52
N VAL A 90 -3.57 3.74 -3.60
CA VAL A 90 -4.14 2.53 -3.01
C VAL A 90 -5.24 2.01 -3.92
N GLY A 91 -5.10 0.80 -4.40
CA GLY A 91 -6.08 0.20 -5.30
C GLY A 91 -7.29 -0.33 -4.57
N GLN A 92 -8.45 -0.24 -5.21
CA GLN A 92 -9.65 -0.95 -4.79
C GLN A 92 -10.32 -1.58 -5.99
N ILE A 93 -10.66 -2.86 -5.88
CA ILE A 93 -11.45 -3.60 -6.85
C ILE A 93 -12.59 -4.32 -6.13
N TYR A 94 -13.82 -3.93 -6.40
CA TYR A 94 -15.00 -4.39 -5.67
C TYR A 94 -14.85 -4.17 -4.15
N LYS A 95 -14.76 -5.26 -3.36
CA LYS A 95 -14.53 -5.25 -1.91
C LYS A 95 -13.08 -5.50 -1.52
N ALA A 96 -12.22 -5.85 -2.49
CA ALA A 96 -10.81 -6.15 -2.24
C ALA A 96 -9.96 -4.88 -2.35
N GLU A 97 -8.99 -4.75 -1.45
CA GLU A 97 -7.95 -3.73 -1.51
C GLU A 97 -6.72 -4.30 -2.21
N ILE A 98 -6.09 -3.49 -3.05
CA ILE A 98 -4.77 -3.71 -3.62
C ILE A 98 -3.85 -2.66 -3.03
N ASP A 99 -2.75 -3.09 -2.41
CA ASP A 99 -1.90 -2.15 -1.67
C ASP A 99 -1.46 -0.98 -2.53
N PHE A 100 -1.00 -1.26 -3.77
CA PHE A 100 -0.58 -0.18 -4.65
C PHE A 100 -1.01 -0.38 -6.12
N VAL A 101 -1.44 0.72 -6.70
CA VAL A 101 -1.49 0.96 -8.14
C VAL A 101 -0.38 1.95 -8.44
N ALA A 102 0.65 1.51 -9.15
CA ALA A 102 1.83 2.29 -9.50
C ALA A 102 1.75 2.71 -10.97
N GLU A 103 1.66 4.01 -11.23
CA GLU A 103 1.52 4.61 -12.57
C GLU A 103 2.79 5.39 -12.92
N LYS A 104 3.35 5.15 -14.12
CA LYS A 104 4.50 5.88 -14.62
C LYS A 104 4.42 5.99 -16.14
N ALA A 105 4.33 7.21 -16.66
CA ALA A 105 4.07 7.46 -18.09
C ALA A 105 2.85 6.66 -18.55
N ASP A 106 2.99 5.80 -19.56
CA ASP A 106 1.90 4.99 -20.12
C ASP A 106 1.81 3.58 -19.49
N SER A 107 2.53 3.33 -18.39
CA SER A 107 2.54 2.04 -17.73
C SER A 107 1.87 2.07 -16.36
N VAL A 108 1.07 1.04 -16.08
CA VAL A 108 0.45 0.79 -14.78
C VAL A 108 0.91 -0.57 -14.28
N ALA A 109 1.16 -0.68 -12.99
CA ALA A 109 1.45 -1.96 -12.34
C ALA A 109 0.65 -2.07 -11.03
N TYR A 110 0.28 -3.29 -10.67
CA TYR A 110 -0.41 -3.58 -9.41
C TYR A 110 0.52 -4.34 -8.48
N VAL A 111 0.57 -3.91 -7.23
CA VAL A 111 1.48 -4.47 -6.24
C VAL A 111 0.72 -4.80 -4.97
N GLN A 112 0.91 -6.03 -4.49
CA GLN A 112 0.46 -6.49 -3.19
C GLN A 112 1.67 -6.78 -2.31
N VAL A 113 1.59 -6.47 -1.02
CA VAL A 113 2.70 -6.60 -0.08
C VAL A 113 2.27 -7.47 1.10
N THR A 114 3.01 -8.53 1.37
CA THR A 114 2.77 -9.40 2.52
C THR A 114 4.09 -9.79 3.19
N TYR A 115 4.06 -10.09 4.49
CA TYR A 115 5.29 -10.50 5.19
C TYR A 115 5.78 -11.85 4.70
N LEU A 116 4.95 -12.88 4.86
CA LEU A 116 5.24 -14.26 4.44
C LEU A 116 4.04 -14.87 3.73
N LEU A 117 4.33 -15.75 2.80
CA LEU A 117 3.35 -16.62 2.12
C LEU A 117 3.26 -17.96 2.86
N ALA A 118 3.04 -17.93 4.18
CA ALA A 118 3.22 -19.05 5.09
C ALA A 118 2.15 -20.14 4.96
N SER A 119 1.03 -19.86 4.31
CA SER A 119 -0.07 -20.82 4.10
C SER A 119 -0.68 -20.67 2.71
N GLU A 120 -1.29 -21.74 2.21
CA GLU A 120 -2.04 -21.70 0.95
C GLU A 120 -3.15 -20.64 0.98
N GLU A 121 -3.83 -20.47 2.12
CA GLU A 121 -4.85 -19.43 2.31
C GLU A 121 -4.27 -18.00 2.11
N THR A 122 -3.07 -17.75 2.65
CA THR A 122 -2.38 -16.46 2.45
C THR A 122 -2.01 -16.27 0.98
N VAL A 123 -1.45 -17.29 0.34
CA VAL A 123 -1.13 -17.26 -1.09
C VAL A 123 -2.40 -16.99 -1.91
N GLU A 124 -3.47 -17.71 -1.65
CA GLU A 124 -4.75 -17.56 -2.36
C GLU A 124 -5.34 -16.15 -2.17
N ARG A 125 -5.25 -15.59 -0.96
CA ARG A 125 -5.71 -14.21 -0.68
C ARG A 125 -4.89 -13.16 -1.44
N GLU A 126 -3.56 -13.19 -1.30
CA GLU A 126 -2.70 -12.15 -1.87
C GLU A 126 -2.65 -12.20 -3.40
N PHE A 127 -2.56 -13.39 -3.97
CA PHE A 127 -2.63 -13.57 -5.41
C PHE A 127 -4.07 -13.45 -5.93
N GLY A 128 -5.05 -13.94 -5.17
CA GLY A 128 -6.46 -13.91 -5.54
C GLY A 128 -7.00 -12.50 -5.74
N ASN A 129 -6.64 -11.56 -4.89
CA ASN A 129 -7.03 -10.16 -5.04
C ASN A 129 -6.53 -9.58 -6.38
N LEU A 130 -5.28 -9.86 -6.75
CA LEU A 130 -4.71 -9.42 -8.03
C LEU A 130 -5.37 -10.12 -9.24
N LYS A 131 -5.83 -11.36 -9.11
CA LYS A 131 -6.55 -12.10 -10.17
C LYS A 131 -7.92 -11.50 -10.51
N LEU A 132 -8.50 -10.70 -9.60
CA LEU A 132 -9.75 -9.96 -9.88
C LEU A 132 -9.55 -8.90 -10.96
N ILE A 133 -8.33 -8.41 -11.14
CA ILE A 133 -7.98 -7.38 -12.13
C ILE A 133 -7.79 -8.07 -13.49
N LYS A 134 -8.70 -7.80 -14.43
CA LYS A 134 -8.78 -8.49 -15.73
C LYS A 134 -8.04 -7.80 -16.88
N ASP A 135 -7.22 -6.79 -16.58
CA ASP A 135 -6.38 -6.14 -17.57
C ASP A 135 -5.02 -6.85 -17.75
N SER A 136 -4.25 -6.42 -18.75
CA SER A 136 -2.95 -6.96 -19.11
C SER A 136 -1.77 -6.30 -18.37
N HIS A 137 -2.03 -5.36 -17.49
CA HIS A 137 -0.97 -4.70 -16.75
C HIS A 137 -0.25 -5.67 -15.79
N PRO A 138 1.06 -5.50 -15.60
CA PRO A 138 1.84 -6.38 -14.74
C PRO A 138 1.36 -6.34 -13.29
N LYS A 139 1.40 -7.51 -12.66
CA LYS A 139 0.94 -7.72 -11.29
C LYS A 139 2.06 -8.37 -10.47
N TYR A 140 2.28 -7.86 -9.27
CA TYR A 140 3.38 -8.27 -8.41
C TYR A 140 2.90 -8.56 -6.98
N VAL A 141 3.42 -9.64 -6.39
CA VAL A 141 3.38 -9.87 -4.95
C VAL A 141 4.79 -9.69 -4.41
N ILE A 142 4.96 -8.81 -3.43
CA ILE A 142 6.24 -8.55 -2.77
C ILE A 142 6.19 -9.11 -1.36
N SER A 143 7.14 -10.00 -1.01
CA SER A 143 7.20 -10.57 0.34
C SER A 143 8.64 -10.81 0.81
N MET A 144 8.79 -11.23 2.08
CA MET A 144 10.06 -11.71 2.64
C MET A 144 10.28 -13.21 2.39
N ASP A 145 9.33 -13.88 1.75
CA ASP A 145 9.43 -15.30 1.49
C ASP A 145 10.39 -15.60 0.34
N ARG A 146 11.36 -16.46 0.59
CA ARG A 146 12.35 -16.87 -0.41
C ARG A 146 11.92 -18.07 -1.24
N LEU A 147 11.01 -18.90 -0.74
CA LEU A 147 10.57 -20.11 -1.42
C LEU A 147 9.80 -19.79 -2.71
N TYR A 148 9.05 -18.69 -2.69
CA TYR A 148 8.30 -18.21 -3.85
C TYR A 148 9.09 -17.22 -4.72
N SER A 149 10.36 -16.94 -4.37
CA SER A 149 11.18 -15.97 -5.11
C SER A 149 11.30 -16.37 -6.58
N ARG A 150 10.94 -15.43 -7.47
CA ARG A 150 10.90 -15.60 -8.92
C ARG A 150 9.86 -16.58 -9.47
N THR A 151 8.86 -16.97 -8.65
CA THR A 151 7.71 -17.72 -9.16
C THR A 151 6.74 -16.78 -9.89
N ASN A 152 6.06 -17.38 -10.86
CA ASN A 152 4.95 -16.74 -11.58
C ASN A 152 3.72 -17.64 -11.38
N ILE A 153 2.71 -17.09 -10.71
CA ILE A 153 1.44 -17.79 -10.49
C ILE A 153 0.37 -17.06 -11.30
N ASP A 154 -0.14 -17.69 -12.33
CA ASP A 154 -1.19 -17.14 -13.21
C ASP A 154 -0.88 -15.74 -13.78
N GLY A 155 0.38 -15.52 -14.18
CA GLY A 155 0.84 -14.24 -14.71
C GLY A 155 1.21 -13.19 -13.65
N ILE A 156 1.06 -13.51 -12.35
CA ILE A 156 1.44 -12.64 -11.24
C ILE A 156 2.85 -13.02 -10.78
N LYS A 157 3.76 -12.07 -10.83
CA LYS A 157 5.17 -12.29 -10.45
C LYS A 157 5.34 -12.11 -8.94
N HIS A 158 6.06 -13.03 -8.31
CA HIS A 158 6.54 -12.85 -6.95
C HIS A 158 7.95 -12.27 -6.93
N ILE A 159 8.19 -11.26 -6.11
CA ILE A 159 9.49 -10.61 -5.92
C ILE A 159 9.81 -10.59 -4.42
N HIS A 160 11.00 -11.07 -4.05
CA HIS A 160 11.47 -10.91 -2.68
C HIS A 160 11.75 -9.43 -2.39
N LEU A 161 11.32 -8.90 -1.22
CA LEU A 161 11.44 -7.48 -0.84
C LEU A 161 12.85 -6.94 -1.04
N ARG A 162 13.88 -7.70 -0.64
CA ARG A 162 15.27 -7.26 -0.80
C ARG A 162 15.67 -7.04 -2.26
N ASP A 163 15.16 -7.86 -3.16
CA ASP A 163 15.47 -7.76 -4.59
C ASP A 163 14.70 -6.58 -5.20
N PHE A 164 13.43 -6.41 -4.78
CA PHE A 164 12.64 -5.24 -5.15
C PHE A 164 13.33 -3.93 -4.73
N LEU A 165 13.80 -3.82 -3.48
CA LEU A 165 14.45 -2.60 -2.96
C LEU A 165 15.82 -2.30 -3.62
N LYS A 166 16.38 -3.22 -4.40
CA LYS A 166 17.59 -3.03 -5.20
C LYS A 166 17.28 -2.70 -6.66
N SER A 167 16.05 -2.93 -7.11
CA SER A 167 15.66 -2.67 -8.48
C SER A 167 15.47 -1.19 -8.74
N THR A 168 15.62 -0.78 -9.99
CA THR A 168 15.38 0.58 -10.46
C THR A 168 14.10 0.70 -11.27
N THR A 169 13.48 -0.42 -11.58
CA THR A 169 12.23 -0.52 -12.35
C THR A 169 11.42 -1.72 -11.86
N LEU A 170 10.10 -1.67 -12.02
CA LEU A 170 9.25 -2.86 -12.01
C LEU A 170 9.43 -3.57 -13.36
N VAL A 171 9.96 -4.78 -13.32
CA VAL A 171 10.28 -5.59 -14.53
C VAL A 171 9.19 -6.64 -14.74
#